data_efe2d170f146aec229ec68a3e6327f87
#
_entry.id   efe2d170f146aec229ec68a3e6327f87
#
_cell.length_a   1.000
_cell.length_b   1.000
_cell.length_c   1.000
_cell.angle_alpha   90.00
_cell.angle_beta   90.00
_cell.angle_gamma   90.00
#
_symmetry.space_group_name_H-M   'P 1'
#
loop_
_entity.id
_entity.type
_entity.pdbx_description
1 polymer ?
#
loop_
_entity_poly.entity_id
_entity_poly.type
_entity_poly.pdbx_seq_one_letter_code
_entity_poly.pdbx_strand_id
1 'polypeptide(L)'
;YQDRTHATILLNAPSDLVYFDEDSIPGVIITEIGKNAFSNCKQLKSVKLSKQVVQIDSYAFYGCDDLEGIFSANTDTITIQENALEITDGFFPNLRYIALNAKNANFENDYLPSTNQKIFVPYNGDGYYGGNTYSSSYFLDESYGGAILYGYARGSDQDGNTITVDNEFYLISATSDTSGAVATKEGTFEICMNAFEGVPITSIQLNMTDDMYWIDDYAFYGTKLEGELTLPDGLGPIGMAAFSGTSLTKVTFPKVYGNNAEYPAWLWTNSFGSTLKEVVFQNATPILLYYYGNGNGFEFGQDLADDFHVTLSGDATGLEQTYIDNWKYSFAGYDISDAQIHENEIKEAEKKVAALLNYVVPETNKNQNLNNQIGEPDTQTKDDQQEIQTENNQEQDDSNNNQQEALENGGEENDN
;
A
#
# COMPACT_ATOMS: atom_id res chain seq x y z
N TYR A 1 -14.66 -42.10 8.99
CA TYR A 1 -13.88 -41.99 7.74
C TYR A 1 -14.83 -42.22 6.58
N GLN A 2 -15.28 -41.17 5.93
CA GLN A 2 -16.01 -41.27 4.67
C GLN A 2 -15.03 -41.23 3.51
N ASP A 3 -15.31 -42.01 2.49
CA ASP A 3 -14.58 -42.07 1.24
C ASP A 3 -14.48 -40.61 0.66
N ARG A 4 -13.31 -40.24 0.09
CA ARG A 4 -13.04 -38.92 -0.54
C ARG A 4 -14.04 -38.47 -1.60
N THR A 5 -15.08 -39.26 -1.86
CA THR A 5 -16.13 -38.99 -2.86
C THR A 5 -17.36 -38.28 -2.29
N HIS A 6 -17.43 -38.07 -0.97
CA HIS A 6 -18.63 -37.49 -0.34
C HIS A 6 -18.34 -36.13 0.27
N ALA A 7 -19.09 -35.15 -0.15
CA ALA A 7 -19.14 -33.81 0.42
C ALA A 7 -19.43 -33.87 1.93
N THR A 8 -18.69 -33.13 2.73
CA THR A 8 -18.81 -33.16 4.19
C THR A 8 -18.96 -31.73 4.73
N ILE A 9 -19.91 -31.58 5.64
CA ILE A 9 -20.10 -30.32 6.39
C ILE A 9 -19.25 -30.41 7.66
N LEU A 10 -18.41 -29.42 7.91
CA LEU A 10 -17.77 -29.23 9.21
C LEU A 10 -18.80 -28.70 10.21
N LEU A 11 -19.17 -29.49 11.18
CA LEU A 11 -20.22 -29.15 12.14
C LEU A 11 -19.70 -28.51 13.43
N ASN A 12 -18.50 -28.91 13.86
CA ASN A 12 -17.90 -28.39 15.09
C ASN A 12 -16.41 -28.67 15.12
N ALA A 13 -15.62 -27.67 15.43
CA ALA A 13 -14.17 -27.77 15.66
C ALA A 13 -13.87 -27.86 17.17
N PRO A 14 -12.74 -28.46 17.58
CA PRO A 14 -12.29 -28.39 18.97
C PRO A 14 -12.07 -26.96 19.44
N SER A 15 -12.54 -26.62 20.64
CA SER A 15 -12.48 -25.25 21.17
C SER A 15 -11.06 -24.76 21.51
N ASP A 16 -10.10 -25.67 21.59
CA ASP A 16 -8.66 -25.43 21.81
C ASP A 16 -7.84 -25.45 20.52
N LEU A 17 -8.52 -25.45 19.36
CA LEU A 17 -7.87 -25.40 18.06
C LEU A 17 -7.19 -24.03 17.87
N VAL A 18 -5.91 -24.07 17.46
CA VAL A 18 -5.12 -22.86 17.19
C VAL A 18 -5.02 -22.58 15.69
N TYR A 19 -4.87 -23.62 14.89
CA TYR A 19 -4.77 -23.51 13.43
C TYR A 19 -5.66 -24.55 12.78
N PHE A 20 -6.35 -24.15 11.74
CA PHE A 20 -7.11 -25.05 10.89
C PHE A 20 -6.56 -25.03 9.47
N ASP A 21 -6.02 -26.16 9.03
CA ASP A 21 -5.62 -26.42 7.65
C ASP A 21 -6.31 -27.68 7.18
N GLU A 22 -7.31 -27.52 6.30
CA GLU A 22 -8.08 -28.64 5.78
C GLU A 22 -7.22 -29.63 4.99
N ASP A 23 -6.22 -29.13 4.25
CA ASP A 23 -5.31 -29.97 3.47
C ASP A 23 -4.48 -30.92 4.36
N SER A 24 -4.34 -30.60 5.64
CA SER A 24 -3.66 -31.42 6.65
C SER A 24 -4.50 -32.58 7.15
N ILE A 25 -5.80 -32.68 6.80
CA ILE A 25 -6.74 -33.70 7.26
C ILE A 25 -6.88 -34.82 6.21
N PRO A 26 -6.18 -35.97 6.34
CA PRO A 26 -6.16 -36.94 5.30
C PRO A 26 -7.55 -37.60 5.09
N GLY A 27 -8.02 -37.61 3.83
CA GLY A 27 -9.20 -38.36 3.43
C GLY A 27 -10.54 -37.68 3.75
N VAL A 28 -10.52 -36.45 4.20
CA VAL A 28 -11.72 -35.64 4.40
C VAL A 28 -11.83 -34.60 3.28
N ILE A 29 -13.02 -34.41 2.74
CA ILE A 29 -13.36 -33.32 1.82
C ILE A 29 -14.44 -32.50 2.51
N ILE A 30 -14.11 -31.26 2.87
CA ILE A 30 -15.07 -30.32 3.43
C ILE A 30 -15.58 -29.43 2.29
N THR A 31 -16.89 -29.34 2.12
CA THR A 31 -17.51 -28.47 1.13
C THR A 31 -18.25 -27.30 1.76
N GLU A 32 -18.52 -27.41 3.06
CA GLU A 32 -19.25 -26.39 3.78
C GLU A 32 -18.70 -26.24 5.20
N ILE A 33 -18.45 -25.03 5.61
CA ILE A 33 -18.23 -24.68 7.02
C ILE A 33 -19.58 -24.38 7.63
N GLY A 34 -20.10 -25.33 8.39
CA GLY A 34 -21.46 -25.26 8.91
C GLY A 34 -21.66 -24.19 9.98
N LYS A 35 -22.93 -23.97 10.30
CA LYS A 35 -23.32 -22.98 11.30
C LYS A 35 -22.63 -23.23 12.65
N ASN A 36 -21.99 -22.17 13.20
CA ASN A 36 -21.23 -22.24 14.44
C ASN A 36 -20.04 -23.19 14.45
N ALA A 37 -19.50 -23.62 13.30
CA ALA A 37 -18.49 -24.69 13.22
C ALA A 37 -17.24 -24.39 14.04
N PHE A 38 -16.78 -23.17 14.10
CA PHE A 38 -15.64 -22.69 14.92
C PHE A 38 -16.10 -21.81 16.09
N SER A 39 -17.39 -21.76 16.38
CA SER A 39 -17.89 -20.86 17.43
C SER A 39 -17.18 -21.08 18.77
N ASN A 40 -16.68 -19.99 19.36
CA ASN A 40 -15.91 -19.96 20.60
C ASN A 40 -14.54 -20.71 20.56
N CYS A 41 -13.97 -20.92 19.39
CA CYS A 41 -12.58 -21.33 19.27
C CYS A 41 -11.67 -20.11 19.54
N LYS A 42 -11.57 -19.72 20.80
CA LYS A 42 -10.95 -18.44 21.22
C LYS A 42 -9.46 -18.31 20.89
N GLN A 43 -8.77 -19.46 20.77
CA GLN A 43 -7.34 -19.51 20.44
C GLN A 43 -7.08 -19.70 18.95
N LEU A 44 -8.14 -19.80 18.13
CA LEU A 44 -8.00 -20.00 16.68
C LEU A 44 -7.40 -18.75 16.06
N LYS A 45 -6.20 -18.88 15.48
CA LYS A 45 -5.45 -17.80 14.86
C LYS A 45 -5.62 -17.73 13.35
N SER A 46 -5.58 -18.88 12.68
CA SER A 46 -5.74 -18.90 11.24
C SER A 46 -6.51 -20.12 10.74
N VAL A 47 -7.17 -19.91 9.60
CA VAL A 47 -7.98 -20.89 8.91
C VAL A 47 -7.59 -20.92 7.43
N LYS A 48 -7.15 -22.11 6.95
CA LYS A 48 -6.90 -22.37 5.54
C LYS A 48 -7.96 -23.37 5.05
N LEU A 49 -8.82 -22.90 4.16
CA LEU A 49 -9.89 -23.65 3.54
C LEU A 49 -9.42 -24.12 2.15
N SER A 50 -9.69 -25.40 1.85
CA SER A 50 -9.36 -25.98 0.56
C SER A 50 -10.21 -25.43 -0.57
N LYS A 51 -9.86 -25.81 -1.81
CA LYS A 51 -10.62 -25.41 -3.01
C LYS A 51 -12.04 -26.01 -3.09
N GLN A 52 -12.37 -26.97 -2.25
CA GLN A 52 -13.68 -27.64 -2.24
C GLN A 52 -14.72 -26.92 -1.39
N VAL A 53 -14.31 -26.03 -0.49
CA VAL A 53 -15.24 -25.27 0.34
C VAL A 53 -15.97 -24.24 -0.54
N VAL A 54 -17.29 -24.40 -0.64
CA VAL A 54 -18.16 -23.53 -1.45
C VAL A 54 -19.12 -22.70 -0.62
N GLN A 55 -19.18 -22.94 0.70
CA GLN A 55 -20.08 -22.23 1.60
C GLN A 55 -19.50 -22.06 3.00
N ILE A 56 -19.75 -20.90 3.58
CA ILE A 56 -19.50 -20.58 4.99
C ILE A 56 -20.81 -20.11 5.60
N ASP A 57 -21.32 -20.88 6.57
CA ASP A 57 -22.60 -20.63 7.21
C ASP A 57 -22.55 -19.58 8.31
N SER A 58 -23.74 -19.10 8.68
CA SER A 58 -23.94 -18.06 9.71
C SER A 58 -23.25 -18.41 11.03
N TYR A 59 -22.59 -17.42 11.61
CA TYR A 59 -21.86 -17.54 12.89
C TYR A 59 -20.73 -18.58 12.90
N ALA A 60 -20.22 -18.98 11.74
CA ALA A 60 -19.20 -20.02 11.65
C ALA A 60 -17.99 -19.72 12.55
N PHE A 61 -17.58 -18.47 12.67
CA PHE A 61 -16.43 -18.02 13.45
C PHE A 61 -16.78 -17.16 14.67
N TYR A 62 -18.03 -17.22 15.12
CA TYR A 62 -18.48 -16.41 16.27
C TYR A 62 -17.63 -16.68 17.53
N GLY A 63 -17.07 -15.64 18.13
CA GLY A 63 -16.27 -15.72 19.36
C GLY A 63 -14.87 -16.33 19.17
N CYS A 64 -14.30 -16.23 17.95
CA CYS A 64 -12.90 -16.54 17.67
C CYS A 64 -12.03 -15.30 17.94
N ASP A 65 -11.79 -14.99 19.22
CA ASP A 65 -11.21 -13.72 19.66
C ASP A 65 -9.77 -13.49 19.12
N ASP A 66 -8.99 -14.57 18.92
CA ASP A 66 -7.60 -14.50 18.45
C ASP A 66 -7.46 -14.67 16.93
N LEU A 67 -8.58 -14.70 16.17
CA LEU A 67 -8.53 -14.95 14.72
C LEU A 67 -7.88 -13.80 13.97
N GLU A 68 -6.78 -14.09 13.27
CA GLU A 68 -5.99 -13.14 12.49
C GLU A 68 -6.17 -13.31 10.97
N GLY A 69 -6.41 -14.53 10.50
CA GLY A 69 -6.49 -14.79 9.06
C GLY A 69 -7.44 -15.89 8.64
N ILE A 70 -8.19 -15.66 7.56
CA ILE A 70 -8.95 -16.69 6.84
C ILE A 70 -8.49 -16.68 5.39
N PHE A 71 -8.08 -17.83 4.89
CA PHE A 71 -7.70 -18.04 3.50
C PHE A 71 -8.56 -19.13 2.87
N SER A 72 -9.13 -18.87 1.68
CA SER A 72 -9.87 -19.85 0.89
C SER A 72 -9.20 -20.06 -0.46
N ALA A 73 -8.86 -21.30 -0.75
CA ALA A 73 -8.29 -21.72 -2.03
C ALA A 73 -9.33 -21.99 -3.13
N ASN A 74 -10.64 -21.82 -2.85
CA ASN A 74 -11.69 -21.95 -3.87
C ASN A 74 -11.53 -20.87 -4.93
N THR A 75 -11.52 -21.25 -6.21
CA THR A 75 -11.33 -20.33 -7.34
C THR A 75 -12.59 -20.08 -8.16
N ASP A 76 -13.72 -20.72 -7.83
CA ASP A 76 -14.96 -20.59 -8.59
C ASP A 76 -15.97 -19.70 -7.90
N THR A 77 -16.75 -20.28 -6.99
CA THR A 77 -17.82 -19.60 -6.28
C THR A 77 -17.81 -20.01 -4.83
N ILE A 78 -17.89 -19.03 -3.94
CA ILE A 78 -18.11 -19.25 -2.51
C ILE A 78 -19.31 -18.44 -2.05
N THR A 79 -20.20 -19.05 -1.27
CA THR A 79 -21.33 -18.37 -0.66
C THR A 79 -21.04 -18.10 0.81
N ILE A 80 -21.19 -16.85 1.21
CA ILE A 80 -20.99 -16.39 2.58
C ILE A 80 -22.37 -16.04 3.14
N GLN A 81 -22.81 -16.80 4.12
CA GLN A 81 -24.10 -16.57 4.77
C GLN A 81 -24.08 -15.31 5.63
N GLU A 82 -25.24 -14.72 5.83
CA GLU A 82 -25.41 -13.59 6.76
C GLU A 82 -24.79 -13.92 8.13
N ASN A 83 -24.04 -13.00 8.72
CA ASN A 83 -23.33 -13.14 9.99
C ASN A 83 -22.24 -14.25 10.03
N ALA A 84 -21.83 -14.83 8.89
CA ALA A 84 -20.76 -15.82 8.84
C ALA A 84 -19.39 -15.19 9.21
N LEU A 85 -19.16 -13.99 8.66
CA LEU A 85 -17.96 -13.16 8.85
C LEU A 85 -18.32 -11.82 9.50
N GLU A 86 -19.49 -11.71 10.13
CA GLU A 86 -19.91 -10.49 10.81
C GLU A 86 -19.01 -10.21 12.01
N ILE A 87 -18.45 -9.03 11.96
CA ILE A 87 -17.69 -8.44 13.04
C ILE A 87 -18.51 -7.25 13.53
N THR A 88 -19.31 -7.48 14.54
CA THR A 88 -19.79 -6.37 15.37
C THR A 88 -18.60 -5.86 16.17
N ASP A 89 -18.54 -4.56 16.41
CA ASP A 89 -17.44 -3.91 17.13
C ASP A 89 -16.94 -4.77 18.31
N GLY A 90 -15.74 -5.33 18.15
CA GLY A 90 -15.06 -6.12 19.16
C GLY A 90 -15.01 -7.65 18.97
N PHE A 91 -15.63 -8.25 17.93
CA PHE A 91 -15.63 -9.72 17.77
C PHE A 91 -14.35 -10.31 17.19
N PHE A 92 -13.61 -9.59 16.36
CA PHE A 92 -12.30 -10.03 15.85
C PHE A 92 -11.28 -8.89 15.95
N PRO A 93 -10.87 -8.54 17.16
CA PRO A 93 -9.95 -7.40 17.36
C PRO A 93 -8.61 -7.59 16.65
N ASN A 94 -8.24 -8.86 16.41
CA ASN A 94 -6.95 -9.22 15.84
C ASN A 94 -7.02 -9.56 14.34
N LEU A 95 -8.20 -9.54 13.70
CA LEU A 95 -8.33 -9.92 12.30
C LEU A 95 -7.51 -9.00 11.40
N ARG A 96 -6.71 -9.61 10.52
CA ARG A 96 -5.86 -8.95 9.55
C ARG A 96 -6.36 -9.12 8.14
N TYR A 97 -6.79 -10.34 7.77
CA TYR A 97 -7.29 -10.59 6.44
C TYR A 97 -8.33 -11.72 6.36
N ILE A 98 -9.18 -11.62 5.34
CA ILE A 98 -10.02 -12.69 4.81
C ILE A 98 -9.74 -12.73 3.31
N ALA A 99 -8.94 -13.69 2.84
CA ALA A 99 -8.58 -13.83 1.44
C ALA A 99 -9.40 -14.95 0.79
N LEU A 100 -10.24 -14.57 -0.17
CA LEU A 100 -11.14 -15.48 -0.88
C LEU A 100 -10.72 -15.51 -2.35
N ASN A 101 -10.16 -16.62 -2.85
CA ASN A 101 -9.72 -16.74 -4.24
C ASN A 101 -10.87 -16.95 -5.25
N ALA A 102 -12.10 -17.05 -4.77
CA ALA A 102 -13.26 -17.28 -5.63
C ALA A 102 -13.52 -16.10 -6.56
N LYS A 103 -13.75 -16.37 -7.85
CA LYS A 103 -14.18 -15.37 -8.83
C LYS A 103 -15.51 -14.72 -8.45
N ASN A 104 -16.36 -15.49 -7.77
CA ASN A 104 -17.67 -15.04 -7.30
C ASN A 104 -17.77 -15.31 -5.80
N ALA A 105 -17.52 -14.29 -4.98
CA ALA A 105 -17.82 -14.31 -3.56
C ALA A 105 -19.23 -13.74 -3.34
N ASN A 106 -20.21 -14.63 -3.13
CA ASN A 106 -21.61 -14.25 -2.96
C ASN A 106 -21.91 -14.04 -1.48
N PHE A 107 -22.10 -12.80 -1.08
CA PHE A 107 -22.59 -12.47 0.25
C PHE A 107 -24.13 -12.50 0.26
N GLU A 108 -24.71 -13.34 1.11
CA GLU A 108 -26.17 -13.50 1.15
C GLU A 108 -26.86 -12.19 1.55
N ASN A 109 -27.97 -11.88 0.89
CA ASN A 109 -28.74 -10.63 1.06
C ASN A 109 -27.96 -9.34 0.79
N ASP A 110 -26.95 -9.37 -0.11
CA ASP A 110 -26.05 -8.23 -0.38
C ASP A 110 -25.35 -7.72 0.89
N TYR A 111 -25.22 -8.61 1.89
CA TYR A 111 -24.61 -8.29 3.17
C TYR A 111 -23.09 -8.24 3.03
N LEU A 112 -22.53 -7.04 3.16
CA LEU A 112 -21.08 -6.84 3.29
C LEU A 112 -20.76 -6.71 4.78
N PRO A 113 -19.94 -7.60 5.35
CA PRO A 113 -19.55 -7.49 6.75
C PRO A 113 -18.83 -6.17 7.01
N SER A 114 -18.88 -5.69 8.25
CA SER A 114 -18.19 -4.48 8.70
C SER A 114 -16.67 -4.52 8.49
N THR A 115 -16.14 -5.71 8.23
CA THR A 115 -14.74 -5.99 7.85
C THR A 115 -14.44 -5.92 6.37
N ASN A 116 -15.32 -5.35 5.55
CA ASN A 116 -15.13 -5.31 4.11
C ASN A 116 -13.73 -4.85 3.67
N GLN A 117 -13.10 -3.92 4.40
CA GLN A 117 -11.74 -3.44 4.14
C GLN A 117 -10.64 -4.50 4.34
N LYS A 118 -10.94 -5.58 5.07
CA LYS A 118 -10.04 -6.71 5.33
C LYS A 118 -10.37 -7.94 4.48
N ILE A 119 -11.37 -7.85 3.61
CA ILE A 119 -11.77 -8.91 2.70
C ILE A 119 -11.11 -8.66 1.35
N PHE A 120 -10.35 -9.62 0.88
CA PHE A 120 -9.62 -9.58 -0.37
C PHE A 120 -10.20 -10.63 -1.32
N VAL A 121 -10.66 -10.19 -2.48
CA VAL A 121 -11.17 -11.05 -3.56
C VAL A 121 -10.44 -10.71 -4.86
N PRO A 122 -10.26 -11.66 -5.79
CA PRO A 122 -9.64 -11.38 -7.07
C PRO A 122 -10.38 -10.28 -7.82
N TYR A 123 -9.63 -9.38 -8.42
CA TYR A 123 -10.22 -8.31 -9.21
C TYR A 123 -10.82 -8.89 -10.51
N ASN A 124 -12.11 -8.73 -10.70
CA ASN A 124 -12.86 -9.19 -11.89
C ASN A 124 -13.44 -8.05 -12.76
N GLY A 125 -13.17 -6.81 -12.41
CA GLY A 125 -13.67 -5.64 -13.14
C GLY A 125 -15.05 -5.12 -12.72
N ASP A 126 -15.85 -5.91 -12.03
CA ASP A 126 -17.28 -5.61 -11.82
C ASP A 126 -17.65 -5.17 -10.39
N GLY A 127 -16.71 -5.00 -9.52
CA GLY A 127 -17.03 -4.57 -8.17
C GLY A 127 -15.89 -4.80 -7.19
N TYR A 128 -15.74 -3.84 -6.34
CA TYR A 128 -14.69 -3.80 -5.35
C TYR A 128 -15.26 -4.22 -4.00
N TYR A 129 -14.86 -5.38 -3.53
CA TYR A 129 -15.16 -5.84 -2.17
C TYR A 129 -13.82 -5.97 -1.42
N GLY A 130 -13.50 -4.98 -0.56
CA GLY A 130 -12.38 -5.15 0.35
C GLY A 130 -11.13 -4.31 0.05
N GLY A 131 -10.02 -4.69 0.64
CA GLY A 131 -8.76 -3.95 0.66
C GLY A 131 -8.20 -3.54 -0.70
N ASN A 132 -7.32 -2.54 -0.71
CA ASN A 132 -6.86 -1.80 -1.91
C ASN A 132 -5.94 -2.57 -2.87
N THR A 133 -6.06 -3.90 -2.99
CA THR A 133 -5.19 -4.66 -3.89
C THR A 133 -5.87 -5.05 -5.19
N TYR A 134 -5.19 -4.82 -6.30
CA TYR A 134 -5.60 -5.25 -7.63
C TYR A 134 -5.07 -6.64 -7.97
N SER A 135 -5.11 -7.57 -7.01
CA SER A 135 -4.55 -8.90 -7.20
C SER A 135 -5.45 -9.77 -8.07
N SER A 136 -4.84 -10.61 -8.92
CA SER A 136 -5.53 -11.62 -9.71
C SER A 136 -5.88 -12.87 -8.91
N SER A 137 -5.09 -13.16 -7.87
CA SER A 137 -5.31 -14.23 -6.90
C SER A 137 -4.39 -14.06 -5.70
N TYR A 138 -4.63 -14.83 -4.63
CA TYR A 138 -3.91 -14.75 -3.36
C TYR A 138 -3.27 -16.10 -3.02
N PHE A 139 -2.18 -16.05 -2.25
CA PHE A 139 -1.53 -17.23 -1.71
C PHE A 139 -0.85 -16.94 -0.38
N LEU A 140 -0.66 -17.98 0.41
CA LEU A 140 0.12 -17.92 1.66
C LEU A 140 1.56 -18.32 1.38
N ASP A 141 2.52 -17.62 1.98
CA ASP A 141 3.93 -17.96 1.87
C ASP A 141 4.28 -19.10 2.82
N GLU A 142 4.47 -20.29 2.25
CA GLU A 142 4.81 -21.49 3.01
C GLU A 142 6.21 -21.44 3.66
N SER A 143 7.09 -20.51 3.21
CA SER A 143 8.40 -20.28 3.84
C SER A 143 8.26 -19.77 5.28
N TYR A 144 7.11 -19.15 5.57
CA TYR A 144 6.75 -18.67 6.90
C TYR A 144 5.55 -19.41 7.48
N GLY A 145 5.36 -20.68 7.10
CA GLY A 145 4.26 -21.50 7.60
C GLY A 145 2.87 -20.98 7.26
N GLY A 146 2.74 -20.21 6.17
CA GLY A 146 1.49 -19.58 5.77
C GLY A 146 1.11 -18.35 6.56
N ALA A 147 2.04 -17.75 7.33
CA ALA A 147 1.77 -16.57 8.15
C ALA A 147 1.80 -15.25 7.37
N ILE A 148 2.26 -15.25 6.11
CA ILE A 148 2.30 -14.07 5.24
C ILE A 148 1.40 -14.30 4.02
N LEU A 149 0.50 -13.35 3.80
CA LEU A 149 -0.42 -13.32 2.65
C LEU A 149 0.16 -12.46 1.54
N TYR A 150 0.26 -13.04 0.35
CA TYR A 150 0.60 -12.35 -0.89
C TYR A 150 -0.56 -12.39 -1.89
N GLY A 151 -0.57 -11.42 -2.80
CA GLY A 151 -1.41 -11.42 -3.99
C GLY A 151 -0.55 -11.31 -5.25
N TYR A 152 -0.92 -12.02 -6.32
CA TYR A 152 -0.29 -11.85 -7.63
C TYR A 152 -0.72 -10.54 -8.27
N ALA A 153 0.22 -9.82 -8.88
CA ALA A 153 -0.09 -8.65 -9.68
C ALA A 153 -1.00 -9.01 -10.86
N ARG A 154 -1.78 -8.02 -11.26
CA ARG A 154 -2.70 -8.13 -12.38
C ARG A 154 -2.17 -7.38 -13.59
N GLY A 155 -2.20 -8.04 -14.74
CA GLY A 155 -2.02 -7.42 -16.06
C GLY A 155 -3.28 -7.55 -16.91
N SER A 156 -3.19 -7.06 -18.14
CA SER A 156 -4.19 -7.29 -19.18
C SER A 156 -3.51 -7.88 -20.42
N ASP A 157 -4.14 -8.89 -21.03
CA ASP A 157 -3.70 -9.39 -22.31
C ASP A 157 -4.09 -8.44 -23.47
N GLN A 158 -3.74 -8.80 -24.70
CA GLN A 158 -4.04 -7.99 -25.90
C GLN A 158 -5.54 -7.84 -26.18
N ASP A 159 -6.36 -8.72 -25.62
CA ASP A 159 -7.82 -8.72 -25.76
C ASP A 159 -8.51 -8.00 -24.57
N GLY A 160 -7.73 -7.48 -23.61
CA GLY A 160 -8.21 -6.79 -22.42
C GLY A 160 -8.65 -7.70 -21.28
N ASN A 161 -8.38 -9.02 -21.37
CA ASN A 161 -8.69 -9.93 -20.27
C ASN A 161 -7.67 -9.80 -19.14
N THR A 162 -8.13 -9.94 -17.90
CA THR A 162 -7.24 -9.95 -16.74
C THR A 162 -6.36 -11.19 -16.75
N ILE A 163 -5.06 -10.98 -16.63
CA ILE A 163 -4.06 -12.03 -16.49
C ILE A 163 -3.26 -11.83 -15.21
N THR A 164 -2.69 -12.92 -14.70
CA THR A 164 -1.69 -12.89 -13.63
C THR A 164 -0.35 -12.48 -14.24
N VAL A 165 0.32 -11.51 -13.61
CA VAL A 165 1.72 -11.19 -13.92
C VAL A 165 2.60 -12.11 -13.10
N ASP A 166 3.40 -12.91 -13.78
CA ASP A 166 4.32 -13.82 -13.11
C ASP A 166 5.47 -13.04 -12.44
N ASN A 167 5.81 -13.44 -11.22
CA ASN A 167 6.90 -12.86 -10.44
C ASN A 167 6.70 -11.38 -10.01
N GLU A 168 5.48 -10.90 -9.97
CA GLU A 168 5.13 -9.61 -9.37
C GLU A 168 4.08 -9.81 -8.27
N PHE A 169 4.38 -9.29 -7.06
CA PHE A 169 3.58 -9.59 -5.88
C PHE A 169 3.25 -8.34 -5.06
N TYR A 170 2.01 -8.29 -4.55
CA TYR A 170 1.62 -7.49 -3.40
C TYR A 170 1.89 -8.28 -2.12
N LEU A 171 2.65 -7.73 -1.16
CA LEU A 171 2.67 -8.27 0.20
C LEU A 171 1.51 -7.62 0.96
N ILE A 172 0.46 -8.38 1.22
CA ILE A 172 -0.82 -7.84 1.68
C ILE A 172 -0.87 -7.75 3.20
N SER A 173 -0.49 -8.82 3.89
CA SER A 173 -0.60 -8.86 5.35
C SER A 173 0.24 -10.00 5.94
N ALA A 174 0.66 -9.83 7.19
CA ALA A 174 1.31 -10.86 7.97
C ALA A 174 0.63 -11.03 9.32
N THR A 175 0.49 -12.28 9.80
CA THR A 175 -0.03 -12.56 11.14
C THR A 175 1.04 -12.41 12.22
N SER A 176 0.63 -12.35 13.49
CA SER A 176 1.52 -12.22 14.64
C SER A 176 2.49 -13.41 14.83
N ASP A 177 2.25 -14.52 14.13
CA ASP A 177 3.15 -15.68 14.12
C ASP A 177 4.43 -15.42 13.32
N THR A 178 4.41 -14.40 12.43
CA THR A 178 5.60 -13.93 11.74
C THR A 178 6.49 -13.18 12.74
N SER A 179 7.72 -13.64 12.95
CA SER A 179 8.62 -13.05 13.93
C SER A 179 10.10 -13.18 13.53
N GLY A 180 10.96 -12.36 14.14
CA GLY A 180 12.40 -12.40 13.89
C GLY A 180 12.77 -11.78 12.54
N ALA A 181 13.71 -12.40 11.83
CA ALA A 181 14.16 -11.93 10.52
C ALA A 181 13.23 -12.42 9.41
N VAL A 182 12.81 -11.51 8.56
CA VAL A 182 11.92 -11.79 7.41
C VAL A 182 12.58 -11.31 6.13
N ALA A 183 12.36 -12.01 5.03
CA ALA A 183 12.68 -11.55 3.69
C ALA A 183 11.40 -11.51 2.85
N THR A 184 11.17 -10.43 2.12
CA THR A 184 10.07 -10.40 1.15
C THR A 184 10.37 -11.35 -0.01
N LYS A 185 9.31 -11.81 -0.67
CA LYS A 185 9.44 -12.63 -1.88
C LYS A 185 10.08 -11.78 -2.99
N GLU A 186 10.98 -12.39 -3.78
CA GLU A 186 11.57 -11.74 -4.94
C GLU A 186 10.46 -11.32 -5.93
N GLY A 187 10.53 -10.08 -6.42
CA GLY A 187 9.49 -9.49 -7.26
C GLY A 187 8.34 -8.85 -6.49
N THR A 188 8.46 -8.68 -5.18
CA THR A 188 7.50 -7.86 -4.43
C THR A 188 7.62 -6.41 -4.90
N PHE A 189 6.52 -5.82 -5.40
CA PHE A 189 6.53 -4.43 -5.84
C PHE A 189 5.73 -3.50 -4.91
N GLU A 190 4.93 -4.05 -4.01
CA GLU A 190 4.21 -3.26 -3.00
C GLU A 190 4.13 -4.00 -1.68
N ILE A 191 4.46 -3.28 -0.61
CA ILE A 191 4.13 -3.68 0.76
C ILE A 191 2.93 -2.85 1.17
N CYS A 192 1.77 -3.50 1.22
CA CYS A 192 0.47 -2.83 1.40
C CYS A 192 0.32 -2.17 2.77
N MET A 193 -0.66 -1.29 2.86
CA MET A 193 -1.04 -0.61 4.10
C MET A 193 -1.25 -1.59 5.25
N ASN A 194 -0.63 -1.29 6.41
CA ASN A 194 -0.70 -2.09 7.64
C ASN A 194 -0.16 -3.54 7.51
N ALA A 195 0.56 -3.89 6.44
CA ALA A 195 0.96 -5.27 6.16
C ALA A 195 1.65 -5.97 7.33
N PHE A 196 2.57 -5.29 8.02
CA PHE A 196 3.26 -5.77 9.20
C PHE A 196 2.92 -4.98 10.48
N GLU A 197 1.85 -4.21 10.52
CA GLU A 197 1.49 -3.40 11.70
C GLU A 197 1.50 -4.26 12.97
N GLY A 198 2.35 -3.89 13.97
CA GLY A 198 2.48 -4.58 15.24
C GLY A 198 3.03 -6.01 15.16
N VAL A 199 3.44 -6.50 13.98
CA VAL A 199 4.04 -7.83 13.81
C VAL A 199 5.45 -7.84 14.40
N PRO A 200 5.85 -8.87 15.20
CA PRO A 200 7.08 -8.84 15.96
C PRO A 200 8.35 -9.21 15.16
N ILE A 201 8.46 -8.72 13.91
CA ILE A 201 9.67 -8.87 13.10
C ILE A 201 10.77 -7.94 13.61
N THR A 202 12.02 -8.41 13.62
CA THR A 202 13.19 -7.67 14.12
C THR A 202 14.12 -7.16 13.01
N SER A 203 14.06 -7.77 11.85
CA SER A 203 14.75 -7.30 10.65
C SER A 203 13.98 -7.69 9.40
N ILE A 204 14.17 -6.93 8.33
CA ILE A 204 13.56 -7.18 7.04
C ILE A 204 14.60 -7.10 5.93
N GLN A 205 14.63 -8.11 5.06
CA GLN A 205 15.32 -8.06 3.77
C GLN A 205 14.29 -7.78 2.69
N LEU A 206 14.42 -6.64 2.03
CA LEU A 206 13.53 -6.20 0.97
C LEU A 206 14.03 -6.71 -0.37
N ASN A 207 13.42 -7.78 -0.90
CA ASN A 207 13.67 -8.33 -2.23
C ASN A 207 12.64 -7.76 -3.20
N MET A 208 12.70 -6.44 -3.39
CA MET A 208 11.74 -5.70 -4.18
C MET A 208 12.08 -5.76 -5.67
N THR A 209 11.14 -5.36 -6.53
CA THR A 209 11.40 -5.17 -7.96
C THR A 209 12.36 -3.99 -8.21
N ASP A 210 13.15 -4.07 -9.29
CA ASP A 210 14.10 -3.01 -9.66
C ASP A 210 13.41 -1.83 -10.38
N ASP A 211 12.20 -2.00 -10.87
CA ASP A 211 11.51 -0.98 -11.67
C ASP A 211 10.94 0.14 -10.79
N MET A 212 10.02 -0.19 -9.94
CA MET A 212 9.44 0.71 -8.94
C MET A 212 8.70 -0.11 -7.89
N TYR A 213 8.98 0.12 -6.62
CA TYR A 213 8.25 -0.52 -5.53
C TYR A 213 7.71 0.50 -4.53
N TRP A 214 6.66 0.11 -3.85
CA TRP A 214 5.94 0.97 -2.90
C TRP A 214 5.99 0.37 -1.50
N ILE A 215 6.08 1.24 -0.50
CA ILE A 215 5.89 0.89 0.91
C ILE A 215 4.76 1.79 1.42
N ASP A 216 3.59 1.23 1.63
CA ASP A 216 2.38 1.97 1.95
C ASP A 216 2.33 2.49 3.40
N ASP A 217 1.27 3.24 3.69
CA ASP A 217 1.03 3.81 5.02
C ASP A 217 0.99 2.72 6.09
N TYR A 218 1.68 2.97 7.21
CA TYR A 218 1.73 2.06 8.36
C TYR A 218 2.27 0.65 8.07
N ALA A 219 2.90 0.40 6.92
CA ALA A 219 3.32 -0.93 6.49
C ALA A 219 4.13 -1.71 7.55
N PHE A 220 5.01 -1.04 8.28
CA PHE A 220 5.82 -1.59 9.37
C PHE A 220 5.57 -0.91 10.72
N TYR A 221 4.44 -0.23 10.87
CA TYR A 221 4.12 0.51 12.10
C TYR A 221 4.16 -0.39 13.33
N GLY A 222 4.90 0.04 14.37
CA GLY A 222 4.97 -0.67 15.66
C GLY A 222 5.62 -2.05 15.61
N THR A 223 6.33 -2.41 14.52
CA THR A 223 7.16 -3.63 14.48
C THR A 223 8.38 -3.49 15.39
N LYS A 224 9.09 -4.61 15.62
CA LYS A 224 10.35 -4.63 16.40
C LYS A 224 11.59 -4.46 15.50
N LEU A 225 11.44 -3.90 14.30
CA LEU A 225 12.58 -3.60 13.43
C LEU A 225 13.59 -2.72 14.18
N GLU A 226 14.85 -3.12 14.13
CA GLU A 226 15.93 -2.44 14.87
C GLU A 226 17.19 -2.29 14.02
N GLY A 227 18.07 -1.36 14.43
CA GLY A 227 19.37 -1.14 13.80
C GLY A 227 19.29 -0.38 12.49
N GLU A 228 19.93 -0.88 11.45
CA GLU A 228 20.07 -0.21 10.16
C GLU A 228 19.20 -0.87 9.08
N LEU A 229 18.54 -0.07 8.25
CA LEU A 229 17.77 -0.50 7.09
C LEU A 229 18.36 0.13 5.83
N THR A 230 18.66 -0.69 4.83
CA THR A 230 19.01 -0.23 3.48
C THR A 230 17.85 -0.55 2.54
N LEU A 231 17.34 0.49 1.90
CA LEU A 231 16.29 0.38 0.89
C LEU A 231 16.94 0.03 -0.45
N PRO A 232 16.46 -0.98 -1.18
CA PRO A 232 16.99 -1.37 -2.49
C PRO A 232 16.69 -0.34 -3.58
N ASP A 233 17.37 -0.44 -4.70
CA ASP A 233 17.08 0.38 -5.89
C ASP A 233 15.66 0.13 -6.41
N GLY A 234 15.10 1.09 -7.12
CA GLY A 234 13.71 1.06 -7.60
C GLY A 234 12.69 1.71 -6.67
N LEU A 235 13.13 2.39 -5.60
CA LEU A 235 12.22 3.02 -4.63
C LEU A 235 11.25 4.00 -5.30
N GLY A 236 9.97 3.77 -5.07
CA GLY A 236 8.87 4.69 -5.31
C GLY A 236 8.42 5.38 -4.00
N PRO A 237 7.12 5.44 -3.75
CA PRO A 237 6.57 6.04 -2.54
C PRO A 237 6.89 5.29 -1.25
N ILE A 238 7.13 6.07 -0.17
CA ILE A 238 7.06 5.59 1.22
C ILE A 238 5.94 6.35 1.92
N GLY A 239 4.96 5.62 2.40
CA GLY A 239 3.74 6.13 3.03
C GLY A 239 3.94 6.74 4.42
N MET A 240 2.86 7.34 4.90
CA MET A 240 2.79 7.96 6.22
C MET A 240 2.99 6.91 7.32
N ALA A 241 3.84 7.22 8.30
CA ALA A 241 4.12 6.35 9.45
C ALA A 241 4.57 4.92 9.08
N ALA A 242 5.09 4.70 7.85
CA ALA A 242 5.44 3.37 7.36
C ALA A 242 6.38 2.61 8.30
N PHE A 243 7.34 3.28 8.93
CA PHE A 243 8.28 2.72 9.91
C PHE A 243 8.16 3.38 11.29
N SER A 244 7.07 4.08 11.57
CA SER A 244 6.86 4.71 12.88
C SER A 244 6.68 3.65 13.98
N GLY A 245 7.17 3.93 15.17
CA GLY A 245 7.12 2.97 16.29
C GLY A 245 8.12 1.80 16.18
N THR A 246 9.05 1.84 15.21
CA THR A 246 10.19 0.90 15.12
C THR A 246 11.37 1.35 15.99
N SER A 247 12.40 0.52 16.07
CA SER A 247 13.68 0.82 16.75
C SER A 247 14.83 1.01 15.74
N LEU A 248 14.51 1.40 14.51
CA LEU A 248 15.52 1.73 13.49
C LEU A 248 16.34 2.95 13.95
N THR A 249 17.64 2.87 13.75
CA THR A 249 18.58 3.95 14.08
C THR A 249 19.16 4.63 12.86
N LYS A 250 19.15 3.93 11.72
CA LYS A 250 19.67 4.43 10.45
C LYS A 250 18.88 3.87 9.28
N VAL A 251 18.58 4.73 8.31
CA VAL A 251 17.95 4.32 7.04
C VAL A 251 18.77 4.87 5.88
N THR A 252 19.15 3.99 4.95
CA THR A 252 19.88 4.35 3.74
C THR A 252 18.95 4.24 2.53
N PHE A 253 18.74 5.36 1.86
CA PHE A 253 17.98 5.45 0.62
C PHE A 253 18.82 4.98 -0.56
N PRO A 254 18.19 4.40 -1.60
CA PRO A 254 18.90 3.81 -2.74
C PRO A 254 19.55 4.87 -3.65
N LYS A 255 20.42 4.40 -4.53
CA LYS A 255 21.01 5.23 -5.60
C LYS A 255 20.04 5.51 -6.73
N VAL A 256 19.08 4.61 -6.96
CA VAL A 256 18.11 4.71 -8.03
C VAL A 256 16.70 4.75 -7.42
N TYR A 257 15.97 5.82 -7.74
CA TYR A 257 14.53 5.88 -7.53
C TYR A 257 13.82 5.30 -8.75
N GLY A 258 12.55 4.91 -8.60
CA GLY A 258 11.80 4.30 -9.71
C GLY A 258 11.86 5.14 -11.01
N ASN A 259 11.84 4.45 -12.14
CA ASN A 259 12.14 5.02 -13.46
C ASN A 259 11.01 5.87 -14.06
N ASN A 260 9.90 6.03 -13.39
CA ASN A 260 8.73 6.67 -13.96
C ASN A 260 8.63 8.13 -13.53
N ALA A 261 8.78 9.06 -14.50
CA ALA A 261 8.57 10.49 -14.25
C ALA A 261 7.11 10.83 -13.84
N GLU A 262 6.17 9.93 -14.15
CA GLU A 262 4.76 10.08 -13.79
C GLU A 262 4.53 9.77 -12.30
N TYR A 263 5.35 8.90 -11.71
CA TYR A 263 5.29 8.52 -10.29
C TYR A 263 6.69 8.66 -9.66
N PRO A 264 7.11 9.88 -9.34
CA PRO A 264 8.41 10.10 -8.70
C PRO A 264 8.42 9.48 -7.30
N ALA A 265 9.61 9.09 -6.83
CA ALA A 265 9.76 8.66 -5.45
C ALA A 265 9.44 9.80 -4.49
N TRP A 266 8.65 9.51 -3.46
CA TRP A 266 8.35 10.47 -2.40
C TRP A 266 8.34 9.83 -1.02
N LEU A 267 8.54 10.66 -0.04
CA LEU A 267 8.52 10.30 1.38
C LEU A 267 7.46 11.14 2.09
N TRP A 268 6.52 10.48 2.75
CA TRP A 268 5.55 11.16 3.59
C TRP A 268 6.13 11.56 4.94
N THR A 269 5.60 12.63 5.51
CA THR A 269 5.97 13.10 6.84
C THR A 269 5.73 12.02 7.90
N ASN A 270 6.58 12.01 8.94
CA ASN A 270 6.51 11.06 10.06
C ASN A 270 6.62 9.58 9.68
N SER A 271 7.29 9.25 8.57
CA SER A 271 7.47 7.87 8.13
C SER A 271 8.33 7.03 9.09
N PHE A 272 9.13 7.63 9.98
CA PHE A 272 10.05 6.91 10.85
C PHE A 272 9.79 7.10 12.34
N GLY A 273 10.35 6.20 13.16
CA GLY A 273 10.25 6.23 14.62
C GLY A 273 11.25 7.19 15.29
N SER A 274 11.02 7.49 16.57
CA SER A 274 11.82 8.42 17.38
C SER A 274 13.26 7.97 17.66
N THR A 275 13.60 6.72 17.41
CA THR A 275 14.96 6.18 17.59
C THR A 275 15.90 6.46 16.41
N LEU A 276 15.37 6.99 15.31
CA LEU A 276 16.14 7.29 14.12
C LEU A 276 17.16 8.41 14.40
N LYS A 277 18.42 8.16 14.03
CA LYS A 277 19.54 9.09 14.20
C LYS A 277 20.12 9.58 12.90
N GLU A 278 20.07 8.75 11.86
CA GLU A 278 20.67 9.05 10.58
C GLU A 278 19.79 8.59 9.42
N VAL A 279 19.62 9.48 8.45
CA VAL A 279 19.11 9.14 7.12
C VAL A 279 20.19 9.44 6.10
N VAL A 280 20.50 8.46 5.24
CA VAL A 280 21.52 8.58 4.19
C VAL A 280 20.84 8.60 2.83
N PHE A 281 21.07 9.67 2.05
CA PHE A 281 20.65 9.74 0.65
C PHE A 281 21.84 9.55 -0.27
N GLN A 282 21.67 8.74 -1.32
CA GLN A 282 22.71 8.40 -2.28
C GLN A 282 22.42 8.89 -3.70
N ASN A 283 21.20 9.33 -3.99
CA ASN A 283 20.76 9.76 -5.32
C ASN A 283 21.05 11.24 -5.53
N ALA A 284 21.56 11.61 -6.71
CA ALA A 284 21.82 13.00 -7.10
C ALA A 284 20.53 13.83 -7.16
N THR A 285 19.40 13.20 -7.45
CA THR A 285 18.07 13.84 -7.44
C THR A 285 17.43 13.63 -6.07
N PRO A 286 17.09 14.70 -5.32
CA PRO A 286 16.41 14.59 -4.05
C PRO A 286 15.05 13.90 -4.20
N ILE A 287 14.71 12.99 -3.25
CA ILE A 287 13.35 12.47 -3.13
C ILE A 287 12.39 13.60 -2.82
N LEU A 288 11.17 13.54 -3.34
CA LEU A 288 10.13 14.51 -3.00
C LEU A 288 9.64 14.27 -1.57
N LEU A 289 9.42 15.34 -0.83
CA LEU A 289 8.92 15.28 0.54
C LEU A 289 7.47 15.77 0.58
N TYR A 290 6.60 14.96 1.16
CA TYR A 290 5.20 15.30 1.34
C TYR A 290 4.86 15.41 2.82
N TYR A 291 4.13 16.47 3.17
CA TYR A 291 3.53 16.59 4.49
C TYR A 291 2.01 16.68 4.35
N TYR A 292 1.29 16.23 5.35
CA TYR A 292 -0.15 16.34 5.38
C TYR A 292 -0.59 17.27 6.51
N GLY A 293 -1.21 18.41 6.15
CA GLY A 293 -2.04 19.22 7.07
C GLY A 293 -1.35 20.46 7.61
N ASN A 294 -1.61 21.05 8.52
CA ASN A 294 -1.66 22.19 9.46
C ASN A 294 -0.43 23.13 9.55
N GLY A 295 0.45 23.20 8.55
CA GLY A 295 1.52 24.21 8.50
C GLY A 295 2.73 23.95 9.39
N ASN A 296 2.90 22.72 9.91
CA ASN A 296 4.08 22.36 10.71
C ASN A 296 5.30 22.00 9.87
N GLY A 297 5.11 21.84 8.54
CA GLY A 297 6.18 21.42 7.64
C GLY A 297 6.43 19.91 7.71
N PHE A 298 7.43 19.47 6.92
CA PHE A 298 7.84 18.07 6.84
C PHE A 298 8.71 17.67 8.05
N GLU A 299 8.48 16.48 8.57
CA GLU A 299 9.29 15.85 9.60
C GLU A 299 9.59 14.40 9.21
N PHE A 300 10.84 13.94 9.37
CA PHE A 300 11.20 12.53 9.11
C PHE A 300 10.53 11.57 10.09
N GLY A 301 10.33 11.99 11.33
CA GLY A 301 9.67 11.24 12.39
C GLY A 301 9.30 12.13 13.56
N GLN A 302 8.39 11.64 14.40
CA GLN A 302 8.01 12.35 15.62
C GLN A 302 9.08 12.17 16.70
N ASP A 303 9.34 13.25 17.46
CA ASP A 303 10.20 13.23 18.65
C ASP A 303 11.60 12.64 18.38
N LEU A 304 12.17 12.91 17.19
CA LEU A 304 13.53 12.50 16.86
C LEU A 304 14.54 13.08 17.84
N ALA A 305 15.61 12.33 18.10
CA ALA A 305 16.69 12.77 18.99
C ALA A 305 17.41 14.02 18.46
N ASP A 306 17.97 14.84 19.38
CA ASP A 306 18.69 16.06 19.03
C ASP A 306 19.92 15.82 18.11
N ASP A 307 20.45 14.59 18.10
CA ASP A 307 21.56 14.16 17.26
C ASP A 307 21.12 13.62 15.88
N PHE A 308 19.82 13.70 15.56
CA PHE A 308 19.34 13.32 14.22
C PHE A 308 19.94 14.22 13.14
N HIS A 309 20.43 13.60 12.07
CA HIS A 309 21.01 14.29 10.93
C HIS A 309 20.80 13.54 9.61
N VAL A 310 21.02 14.26 8.52
CA VAL A 310 20.96 13.73 7.15
C VAL A 310 22.36 13.72 6.55
N THR A 311 22.77 12.58 5.99
CA THR A 311 24.04 12.39 5.32
C THR A 311 23.83 12.24 3.81
N LEU A 312 24.60 12.98 3.01
CA LEU A 312 24.68 12.79 1.56
C LEU A 312 25.91 11.94 1.22
N SER A 313 25.72 10.88 0.44
CA SER A 313 26.78 9.98 0.02
C SER A 313 26.60 9.53 -1.43
N GLY A 314 27.54 8.76 -1.98
CA GLY A 314 27.45 8.32 -3.38
C GLY A 314 27.29 9.50 -4.35
N ASP A 315 26.29 9.43 -5.22
CA ASP A 315 26.03 10.45 -6.24
C ASP A 315 25.43 11.76 -5.65
N ALA A 316 24.97 11.73 -4.40
CA ALA A 316 24.49 12.92 -3.68
C ALA A 316 25.63 13.74 -3.04
N THR A 317 26.86 13.22 -3.00
CA THR A 317 28.00 13.89 -2.35
C THR A 317 28.26 15.27 -2.93
N GLY A 318 28.25 16.30 -2.05
CA GLY A 318 28.51 17.70 -2.45
C GLY A 318 27.31 18.41 -3.08
N LEU A 319 26.12 17.81 -3.02
CA LEU A 319 24.88 18.37 -3.55
C LEU A 319 23.98 18.98 -2.48
N GLU A 320 24.55 19.41 -1.33
CA GLU A 320 23.79 19.95 -0.20
C GLU A 320 22.88 21.11 -0.62
N GLN A 321 23.38 22.01 -1.50
CA GLN A 321 22.55 23.13 -1.97
C GLN A 321 21.37 22.66 -2.82
N THR A 322 21.53 21.62 -3.64
CA THR A 322 20.45 21.02 -4.44
C THR A 322 19.35 20.46 -3.53
N TYR A 323 19.74 19.76 -2.47
CA TYR A 323 18.79 19.22 -1.47
C TYR A 323 18.10 20.34 -0.70
N ILE A 324 18.81 21.37 -0.28
CA ILE A 324 18.24 22.56 0.38
C ILE A 324 17.21 23.24 -0.52
N ASP A 325 17.57 23.51 -1.77
CA ASP A 325 16.69 24.19 -2.73
C ASP A 325 15.41 23.40 -3.02
N ASN A 326 15.49 22.09 -3.02
CA ASN A 326 14.35 21.21 -3.24
C ASN A 326 13.45 21.11 -1.99
N TRP A 327 14.04 20.90 -0.80
CA TRP A 327 13.29 20.53 0.40
C TRP A 327 12.77 21.71 1.22
N LYS A 328 13.34 22.90 1.10
CA LYS A 328 12.96 24.08 1.91
C LYS A 328 11.46 24.37 1.89
N TYR A 329 10.79 24.13 0.78
CA TYR A 329 9.34 24.33 0.65
C TYR A 329 8.55 23.33 1.49
N SER A 330 8.87 22.05 1.41
CA SER A 330 8.23 21.02 2.22
C SER A 330 8.45 21.22 3.70
N PHE A 331 9.67 21.61 4.11
CA PHE A 331 9.98 21.95 5.50
C PHE A 331 9.31 23.21 6.00
N ALA A 332 8.93 24.12 5.10
CA ALA A 332 8.09 25.27 5.41
C ALA A 332 6.60 24.93 5.47
N GLY A 333 6.20 23.76 5.02
CA GLY A 333 4.79 23.34 4.93
C GLY A 333 4.07 23.88 3.70
N TYR A 334 4.79 24.21 2.64
CA TYR A 334 4.25 24.80 1.41
C TYR A 334 4.81 24.10 0.18
N ASP A 335 4.05 24.24 -0.91
CA ASP A 335 4.57 23.91 -2.23
C ASP A 335 5.39 25.09 -2.83
N ILE A 336 6.12 24.82 -3.89
CA ILE A 336 6.95 25.82 -4.57
C ILE A 336 6.13 27.00 -5.09
N SER A 337 4.85 26.80 -5.38
CA SER A 337 3.93 27.85 -5.84
C SER A 337 3.66 28.94 -4.78
N ASP A 338 3.77 28.61 -3.50
CA ASP A 338 3.47 29.49 -2.38
C ASP A 338 4.67 30.33 -1.91
N ALA A 339 5.84 30.11 -2.52
CA ALA A 339 7.13 30.67 -2.08
C ALA A 339 7.14 32.20 -1.91
N GLN A 340 6.42 32.93 -2.75
CA GLN A 340 6.40 34.39 -2.71
C GLN A 340 5.62 34.95 -1.51
N ILE A 341 4.64 34.20 -1.02
CA ILE A 341 3.75 34.64 0.07
C ILE A 341 4.41 34.37 1.43
N HIS A 342 5.21 33.31 1.54
CA HIS A 342 5.76 32.80 2.79
C HIS A 342 7.29 32.86 2.86
N GLU A 343 7.89 33.95 2.35
CA GLU A 343 9.35 34.08 2.21
C GLU A 343 10.13 33.87 3.54
N ASN A 344 9.55 34.29 4.67
CA ASN A 344 10.24 34.19 5.96
C ASN A 344 10.24 32.73 6.47
N GLU A 345 9.12 32.04 6.32
CA GLU A 345 8.98 30.63 6.69
C GLU A 345 9.91 29.77 5.83
N ILE A 346 10.01 30.05 4.54
CA ILE A 346 10.92 29.37 3.63
C ILE A 346 12.37 29.60 4.00
N LYS A 347 12.77 30.84 4.40
CA LYS A 347 14.12 31.13 4.87
C LYS A 347 14.47 30.39 6.18
N GLU A 348 13.52 30.25 7.09
CA GLU A 348 13.75 29.47 8.31
C GLU A 348 13.84 27.95 7.97
N ALA A 349 13.02 27.45 7.05
CA ALA A 349 13.10 26.07 6.58
C ALA A 349 14.44 25.79 5.85
N GLU A 350 14.94 26.74 5.04
CA GLU A 350 16.26 26.67 4.40
C GLU A 350 17.38 26.48 5.44
N LYS A 351 17.34 27.23 6.55
CA LYS A 351 18.29 27.05 7.65
C LYS A 351 18.13 25.71 8.36
N LYS A 352 16.89 25.27 8.55
CA LYS A 352 16.60 23.96 9.18
C LYS A 352 17.18 22.83 8.34
N VAL A 353 16.93 22.83 7.03
CA VAL A 353 17.48 21.81 6.10
C VAL A 353 19.00 21.87 6.04
N ALA A 354 19.59 23.08 5.97
CA ALA A 354 21.05 23.25 5.98
C ALA A 354 21.67 22.70 7.28
N ALA A 355 21.03 22.93 8.43
CA ALA A 355 21.49 22.39 9.71
C ALA A 355 21.44 20.84 9.74
N LEU A 356 20.38 20.23 9.20
CA LEU A 356 20.27 18.78 9.08
C LEU A 356 21.38 18.17 8.22
N LEU A 357 21.82 18.89 7.18
CA LEU A 357 22.91 18.50 6.26
C LEU A 357 24.29 18.90 6.75
N ASN A 358 24.42 19.56 7.91
CA ASN A 358 25.65 20.17 8.41
C ASN A 358 26.32 21.12 7.38
N TYR A 359 25.49 21.90 6.66
CA TYR A 359 25.93 22.74 5.57
C TYR A 359 25.79 24.23 5.92
N VAL A 360 26.81 25.02 5.59
CA VAL A 360 26.76 26.49 5.75
C VAL A 360 26.37 27.11 4.43
N VAL A 361 25.13 27.64 4.35
CA VAL A 361 24.66 28.35 3.16
C VAL A 361 25.51 29.58 2.90
N PRO A 362 26.19 29.69 1.74
CA PRO A 362 27.03 30.86 1.41
C PRO A 362 26.20 32.13 1.34
N GLU A 363 26.68 33.23 1.94
CA GLU A 363 25.95 34.53 1.95
C GLU A 363 25.69 35.10 0.54
N THR A 364 26.47 34.70 -0.45
CA THR A 364 26.39 35.18 -1.85
C THR A 364 25.16 34.63 -2.59
N ASN A 365 24.54 33.57 -2.12
CA ASN A 365 23.35 32.98 -2.76
C ASN A 365 22.03 33.66 -2.35
N LYS A 366 22.04 34.58 -1.39
CA LYS A 366 20.84 35.24 -0.90
C LYS A 366 20.13 36.16 -1.92
N ASN A 367 20.80 36.52 -3.04
CA ASN A 367 20.28 37.49 -4.00
C ASN A 367 20.13 36.97 -5.46
N GLN A 368 20.48 35.75 -5.78
CA GLN A 368 20.45 35.29 -7.18
C GLN A 368 19.26 34.38 -7.54
N ASN A 369 18.58 33.78 -6.57
CA ASN A 369 17.54 32.78 -6.88
C ASN A 369 16.14 33.35 -7.16
N LEU A 370 15.86 34.63 -6.90
CA LEU A 370 14.56 35.23 -7.23
C LEU A 370 14.41 35.65 -8.71
N ASN A 371 15.51 35.76 -9.47
CA ASN A 371 15.45 36.27 -10.84
C ASN A 371 15.65 35.23 -11.96
N ASN A 372 16.00 34.00 -11.64
CA ASN A 372 16.36 33.01 -12.68
C ASN A 372 15.29 31.93 -12.97
N GLN A 373 14.13 31.95 -12.31
CA GLN A 373 13.05 30.98 -12.59
C GLN A 373 11.80 31.60 -13.24
N ILE A 374 11.77 32.91 -13.48
CA ILE A 374 10.75 33.52 -14.34
C ILE A 374 11.41 33.82 -15.69
N GLY A 375 11.64 32.77 -16.48
CA GLY A 375 11.94 32.93 -17.90
C GLY A 375 10.69 33.45 -18.60
N GLU A 376 10.68 34.70 -18.98
CA GLU A 376 9.70 35.24 -19.92
C GLU A 376 9.69 34.40 -21.20
N PRO A 377 8.54 34.13 -21.81
CA PRO A 377 8.48 33.45 -23.11
C PRO A 377 9.13 34.36 -24.15
N ASP A 378 10.22 33.92 -24.71
CA ASP A 378 10.99 34.58 -25.76
C ASP A 378 10.11 34.70 -27.02
N THR A 379 9.56 35.87 -27.23
CA THR A 379 8.97 36.29 -28.49
C THR A 379 10.08 36.82 -29.39
N GLN A 380 10.69 35.95 -30.15
CA GLN A 380 11.39 36.34 -31.37
C GLN A 380 10.95 35.50 -32.57
N THR A 381 10.00 36.07 -33.28
CA THR A 381 9.78 35.83 -34.70
C THR A 381 11.04 36.04 -35.51
N LYS A 382 11.47 35.05 -36.25
CA LYS A 382 12.15 35.23 -37.52
C LYS A 382 11.67 34.20 -38.51
N ASP A 383 11.12 34.77 -39.60
CA ASP A 383 10.85 34.15 -40.88
C ASP A 383 12.01 33.29 -41.35
N ASP A 384 11.74 32.09 -41.80
CA ASP A 384 12.30 31.53 -43.03
C ASP A 384 11.32 30.50 -43.62
N GLN A 385 10.82 30.85 -44.80
CA GLN A 385 10.03 30.05 -45.68
C GLN A 385 10.83 28.89 -46.25
N GLN A 386 10.31 27.68 -46.18
CA GLN A 386 10.46 26.73 -47.28
C GLN A 386 9.24 25.79 -47.34
N GLU A 387 8.55 25.90 -48.49
CA GLU A 387 7.49 25.03 -48.99
C GLU A 387 7.95 23.57 -49.05
N ILE A 388 7.10 22.64 -48.64
CA ILE A 388 6.87 21.38 -49.36
C ILE A 388 5.44 20.90 -49.06
N GLN A 389 4.76 20.64 -50.12
CA GLN A 389 3.42 20.20 -50.48
C GLN A 389 2.72 19.17 -49.60
N THR A 390 1.47 19.47 -49.36
CA THR A 390 0.20 18.70 -49.39
C THR A 390 0.25 17.18 -49.63
N GLU A 391 -0.40 16.44 -48.74
CA GLU A 391 -1.45 15.48 -49.15
C GLU A 391 -2.49 15.32 -48.04
N ASN A 392 -3.75 15.40 -48.47
CA ASN A 392 -5.01 15.26 -47.76
C ASN A 392 -5.18 13.88 -47.13
N ASN A 393 -5.81 13.82 -45.96
CA ASN A 393 -7.06 13.06 -45.83
C ASN A 393 -7.85 13.53 -44.59
N GLN A 394 -9.08 13.89 -44.89
CA GLN A 394 -10.20 14.14 -43.99
C GLN A 394 -10.70 12.83 -43.40
N GLU A 395 -11.06 12.88 -42.13
CA GLU A 395 -12.27 12.27 -41.54
C GLU A 395 -12.36 12.78 -40.11
N GLN A 396 -13.22 13.74 -39.86
CA GLN A 396 -14.49 13.83 -39.14
C GLN A 396 -14.43 13.16 -37.76
N ASP A 397 -14.33 13.93 -36.68
CA ASP A 397 -15.33 14.76 -35.96
C ASP A 397 -16.61 14.00 -35.66
N ASP A 398 -16.81 13.67 -34.38
CA ASP A 398 -18.09 13.71 -33.65
C ASP A 398 -17.94 12.94 -32.30
N SER A 399 -17.78 13.66 -31.22
CA SER A 399 -18.46 13.36 -29.94
C SER A 399 -17.94 14.24 -28.80
N ASN A 400 -18.45 15.44 -28.79
CA ASN A 400 -18.53 16.24 -27.59
C ASN A 400 -19.89 16.94 -27.61
N ASN A 401 -20.86 16.36 -26.93
CA ASN A 401 -21.96 17.07 -26.28
C ASN A 401 -22.95 16.03 -25.72
N ASN A 402 -22.93 15.85 -24.42
CA ASN A 402 -24.15 15.59 -23.63
C ASN A 402 -23.75 15.35 -22.16
N GLN A 403 -23.56 16.44 -21.46
CA GLN A 403 -23.80 16.49 -20.02
C GLN A 403 -24.10 17.95 -19.65
N GLN A 404 -25.36 18.31 -19.82
CA GLN A 404 -26.04 19.36 -19.08
C GLN A 404 -27.47 19.40 -19.61
N GLU A 405 -28.40 18.90 -18.79
CA GLU A 405 -29.80 19.27 -18.69
C GLU A 405 -30.62 18.08 -18.19
N ALA A 406 -30.83 18.02 -16.89
CA ALA A 406 -32.03 17.45 -16.27
C ALA A 406 -32.02 17.75 -14.76
N LEU A 407 -32.21 19.00 -14.44
CA LEU A 407 -32.79 19.47 -13.18
C LEU A 407 -33.74 20.58 -13.55
N GLU A 408 -35.03 20.25 -13.63
CA GLU A 408 -36.16 21.08 -13.23
C GLU A 408 -37.47 20.53 -13.83
N ASN A 409 -38.46 20.54 -12.95
CA ASN A 409 -39.88 20.32 -13.15
C ASN A 409 -40.33 18.88 -12.85
N GLY A 410 -41.03 18.65 -11.77
CA GLY A 410 -42.15 19.39 -11.22
C GLY A 410 -43.30 18.43 -11.05
N GLY A 411 -43.76 18.30 -9.87
CA GLY A 411 -45.10 18.49 -9.38
C GLY A 411 -46.17 17.47 -9.76
N GLU A 412 -46.75 16.96 -8.69
CA GLU A 412 -48.19 16.76 -8.48
C GLU A 412 -48.92 15.53 -9.03
N GLU A 413 -49.40 14.81 -8.07
CA GLU A 413 -50.78 14.39 -7.85
C GLU A 413 -51.25 12.99 -8.31
N ASN A 414 -51.71 12.28 -7.29
CA ASN A 414 -53.00 11.60 -7.08
C ASN A 414 -53.14 10.10 -7.33
N ASP A 415 -53.47 9.51 -6.20
CA ASP A 415 -54.51 8.51 -5.93
C ASP A 415 -54.71 7.29 -6.87
N ASN A 416 -54.42 6.15 -6.35
CA ASN A 416 -55.33 5.06 -5.97
C ASN A 416 -54.57 3.85 -5.44
#